data_784285e6d85c1b3601d817a1a7cb1a02
#
_entry.id   784285e6d85c1b3601d817a1a7cb1a02
#
_cell.length_a   1.000
_cell.length_b   1.000
_cell.length_c   1.000
_cell.angle_alpha   90.00
_cell.angle_beta   90.00
_cell.angle_gamma   90.00
#
_symmetry.space_group_name_H-M   'P 1'
#
loop_
_entity.id
_entity.type
_entity.pdbx_description
1 polymer ?
#
loop_
_entity_poly.entity_id
_entity_poly.type
_entity_poly.pdbx_seq_one_letter_code
_entity_poly.pdbx_strand_id
1 'polypeptide(L)'
;MTLGGLTITAQAIELANKMSDQFVQGAGDGLLGLAFGQINTVTPTPVATPVENMISQDSIPASAELFTAKLGSWRDANEPDKGESFYTFGFIDDATVTASGQEVKYAPVDNSQGFWMFDSTSATVNGTSVAQSGNTAIADTGTTLALVSDDTCKAIYDAIPGSTYDQANQGYTFPSNTTADQLPVVTFAVGDTQFAVQKEDLGFADAGNGMVYGGIQSRGSMTFDILGDTFLKGIYAVSPLAHVDDGLANIV
;
A
#
# COMPACT_ATOMS: atom_id res chain seq x y z
N MET A 1 2.60 -5.24 -25.11
CA MET A 1 2.52 -4.11 -24.14
C MET A 1 3.95 -3.64 -23.85
N THR A 2 4.16 -2.35 -23.69
CA THR A 2 5.46 -1.81 -23.24
C THR A 2 5.22 -1.04 -21.94
N LEU A 3 6.04 -1.31 -20.91
CA LEU A 3 5.95 -0.72 -19.59
C LEU A 3 7.36 -0.39 -19.11
N GLY A 4 7.66 0.89 -18.83
CA GLY A 4 8.97 1.35 -18.37
C GLY A 4 10.15 0.93 -19.27
N GLY A 5 9.92 0.84 -20.60
CA GLY A 5 10.92 0.36 -21.57
C GLY A 5 10.98 -1.16 -21.73
N LEU A 6 10.34 -1.94 -20.86
CA LEU A 6 10.22 -3.40 -21.00
C LEU A 6 9.10 -3.76 -21.99
N THR A 7 9.35 -4.69 -22.89
CA THR A 7 8.35 -5.16 -23.86
C THR A 7 7.86 -6.56 -23.44
N ILE A 8 6.55 -6.68 -23.27
CA ILE A 8 5.85 -7.94 -23.00
C ILE A 8 5.05 -8.30 -24.24
N THR A 9 5.35 -9.42 -24.86
CA THR A 9 4.63 -9.92 -26.03
C THR A 9 3.36 -10.64 -25.60
N ALA A 10 2.33 -10.59 -26.44
CA ALA A 10 1.07 -11.31 -26.25
C ALA A 10 0.40 -11.09 -24.86
N GLN A 11 0.62 -9.93 -24.23
CA GLN A 11 -0.08 -9.60 -22.99
C GLN A 11 -1.58 -9.46 -23.25
N ALA A 12 -2.38 -10.20 -22.49
CA ALA A 12 -3.82 -10.04 -22.52
C ALA A 12 -4.23 -8.66 -21.95
N ILE A 13 -5.11 -7.98 -22.66
CA ILE A 13 -5.69 -6.69 -22.24
C ILE A 13 -7.21 -6.84 -22.26
N GLU A 14 -7.85 -6.63 -21.15
CA GLU A 14 -9.30 -6.59 -21.04
C GLU A 14 -9.83 -5.20 -21.37
N LEU A 15 -10.77 -5.13 -22.31
CA LEU A 15 -11.43 -3.87 -22.66
C LEU A 15 -12.73 -3.75 -21.88
N ALA A 16 -12.79 -2.83 -20.92
CA ALA A 16 -13.99 -2.56 -20.14
C ALA A 16 -15.02 -1.82 -21.00
N ASN A 17 -16.19 -2.42 -21.20
CA ASN A 17 -17.33 -1.81 -21.90
C ASN A 17 -18.42 -1.29 -20.96
N LYS A 18 -18.26 -1.53 -19.65
CA LYS A 18 -19.13 -1.03 -18.58
C LYS A 18 -18.28 -0.71 -17.35
N MET A 19 -18.31 0.52 -16.92
CA MET A 19 -17.55 1.03 -15.77
C MET A 19 -18.46 1.88 -14.89
N SER A 20 -18.07 2.05 -13.62
CA SER A 20 -18.70 3.04 -12.75
C SER A 20 -18.33 4.47 -13.19
N ASP A 21 -19.18 5.45 -12.83
CA ASP A 21 -18.96 6.85 -13.18
C ASP A 21 -17.61 7.38 -12.71
N GLN A 22 -17.10 6.89 -11.59
CA GLN A 22 -15.79 7.26 -11.07
C GLN A 22 -14.65 6.92 -12.05
N PHE A 23 -14.69 5.75 -12.68
CA PHE A 23 -13.69 5.37 -13.69
C PHE A 23 -13.92 6.07 -15.03
N VAL A 24 -15.19 6.26 -15.44
CA VAL A 24 -15.52 6.97 -16.69
C VAL A 24 -15.07 8.43 -16.66
N GLN A 25 -15.17 9.10 -15.50
CA GLN A 25 -14.81 10.50 -15.32
C GLN A 25 -13.36 10.68 -14.82
N GLY A 26 -12.71 9.61 -14.41
CA GLY A 26 -11.32 9.63 -13.96
C GLY A 26 -10.34 9.93 -15.09
N ALA A 27 -9.15 10.39 -14.72
CA ALA A 27 -8.07 10.67 -15.68
C ALA A 27 -7.26 9.41 -16.05
N GLY A 28 -7.49 8.28 -15.39
CA GLY A 28 -6.79 7.04 -15.65
C GLY A 28 -7.34 6.31 -16.87
N ASP A 29 -6.45 5.72 -17.68
CA ASP A 29 -6.81 4.96 -18.88
C ASP A 29 -7.13 3.48 -18.58
N GLY A 30 -6.79 2.99 -17.38
CA GLY A 30 -7.01 1.60 -16.99
C GLY A 30 -6.34 1.23 -15.68
N LEU A 31 -6.32 -0.07 -15.38
CA LEU A 31 -5.72 -0.65 -14.19
C LEU A 31 -4.64 -1.66 -14.59
N LEU A 32 -3.52 -1.65 -13.86
CA LEU A 32 -2.47 -2.66 -13.95
C LEU A 32 -2.49 -3.49 -12.67
N GLY A 33 -2.91 -4.75 -12.75
CA GLY A 33 -2.92 -5.67 -11.61
C GLY A 33 -1.51 -6.15 -11.29
N LEU A 34 -1.11 -6.01 -10.02
CA LEU A 34 0.17 -6.45 -9.47
C LEU A 34 0.01 -7.54 -8.39
N ALA A 35 -1.21 -8.04 -8.19
CA ALA A 35 -1.49 -9.21 -7.37
C ALA A 35 -1.12 -10.51 -8.09
N PHE A 36 -1.18 -11.64 -7.39
CA PHE A 36 -0.83 -12.94 -7.95
C PHE A 36 -1.88 -13.45 -8.95
N GLY A 37 -1.42 -14.19 -9.98
CA GLY A 37 -2.26 -14.66 -11.07
C GLY A 37 -3.41 -15.59 -10.65
N GLN A 38 -3.31 -16.24 -9.47
CA GLN A 38 -4.35 -17.12 -8.95
C GLN A 38 -5.70 -16.44 -8.69
N ILE A 39 -5.72 -15.11 -8.52
CA ILE A 39 -6.97 -14.33 -8.42
C ILE A 39 -7.35 -13.65 -9.73
N ASN A 40 -6.74 -14.04 -10.86
CA ASN A 40 -7.12 -13.55 -12.18
C ASN A 40 -8.58 -13.89 -12.48
N THR A 41 -9.34 -12.90 -12.97
CA THR A 41 -10.79 -13.02 -13.19
C THR A 41 -11.16 -13.33 -14.65
N VAL A 42 -10.19 -13.44 -15.56
CA VAL A 42 -10.44 -13.76 -16.96
C VAL A 42 -11.02 -15.15 -17.10
N THR A 43 -12.14 -15.28 -17.81
CA THR A 43 -12.85 -16.53 -18.05
C THR A 43 -13.03 -16.77 -19.54
N PRO A 44 -13.13 -18.03 -20.02
CA PRO A 44 -13.12 -19.30 -19.27
C PRO A 44 -11.71 -19.76 -18.85
N THR A 45 -10.65 -19.18 -19.42
CA THR A 45 -9.27 -19.55 -19.12
C THR A 45 -8.54 -18.34 -18.57
N PRO A 46 -8.02 -18.40 -17.34
CA PRO A 46 -7.17 -17.35 -16.77
C PRO A 46 -5.98 -17.03 -17.67
N VAL A 47 -5.52 -15.80 -17.66
CA VAL A 47 -4.36 -15.34 -18.44
C VAL A 47 -3.26 -14.89 -17.48
N ALA A 48 -2.01 -14.96 -17.96
CA ALA A 48 -0.87 -14.51 -17.17
C ALA A 48 -0.92 -13.00 -16.91
N THR A 49 -0.51 -12.61 -15.70
CA THR A 49 -0.33 -11.21 -15.34
C THR A 49 0.86 -10.59 -16.10
N PRO A 50 0.96 -9.25 -16.19
CA PRO A 50 2.14 -8.62 -16.80
C PRO A 50 3.45 -9.06 -16.17
N VAL A 51 3.52 -9.21 -14.85
CA VAL A 51 4.74 -9.61 -14.15
C VAL A 51 5.09 -11.08 -14.41
N GLU A 52 4.10 -11.98 -14.40
CA GLU A 52 4.30 -13.38 -14.80
C GLU A 52 4.83 -13.49 -16.24
N ASN A 53 4.32 -12.67 -17.15
CA ASN A 53 4.83 -12.61 -18.51
C ASN A 53 6.24 -12.00 -18.61
N MET A 54 6.59 -11.01 -17.78
CA MET A 54 7.97 -10.49 -17.72
C MET A 54 8.95 -11.59 -17.34
N ILE A 55 8.60 -12.44 -16.38
CA ILE A 55 9.42 -13.56 -15.92
C ILE A 55 9.53 -14.62 -17.02
N SER A 56 8.39 -15.11 -17.51
CA SER A 56 8.35 -16.21 -18.49
C SER A 56 8.98 -15.86 -19.84
N GLN A 57 9.10 -14.57 -20.16
CA GLN A 57 9.69 -14.06 -21.39
C GLN A 57 11.12 -13.50 -21.19
N ASP A 58 11.72 -13.73 -20.02
CA ASP A 58 13.05 -13.20 -19.67
C ASP A 58 13.17 -11.68 -19.90
N SER A 59 12.05 -10.93 -19.71
CA SER A 59 12.04 -9.48 -19.87
C SER A 59 12.73 -8.76 -18.69
N ILE A 60 12.84 -9.43 -17.55
CA ILE A 60 13.58 -9.00 -16.36
C ILE A 60 14.63 -10.05 -15.98
N PRO A 61 15.73 -9.67 -15.31
CA PRO A 61 16.77 -10.62 -14.94
C PRO A 61 16.27 -11.72 -14.00
N ALA A 62 16.66 -12.96 -14.21
CA ALA A 62 16.33 -14.08 -13.31
C ALA A 62 16.85 -13.88 -11.87
N SER A 63 17.90 -13.05 -11.69
CA SER A 63 18.42 -12.66 -10.37
C SER A 63 17.61 -11.55 -9.69
N ALA A 64 16.61 -10.98 -10.37
CA ALA A 64 15.81 -9.86 -9.90
C ALA A 64 14.36 -9.95 -10.42
N GLU A 65 13.73 -11.12 -10.27
CA GLU A 65 12.30 -11.32 -10.54
C GLU A 65 11.48 -10.64 -9.46
N LEU A 66 11.40 -9.30 -9.55
CA LEU A 66 10.75 -8.46 -8.57
C LEU A 66 10.18 -7.21 -9.23
N PHE A 67 9.28 -6.56 -8.52
CA PHE A 67 8.92 -5.16 -8.79
C PHE A 67 8.99 -4.36 -7.49
N THR A 68 9.04 -3.04 -7.63
CA THR A 68 9.04 -2.13 -6.49
C THR A 68 7.98 -1.05 -6.68
N ALA A 69 7.55 -0.46 -5.57
CA ALA A 69 6.64 0.68 -5.57
C ALA A 69 7.14 1.75 -4.59
N LYS A 70 7.44 2.94 -5.10
CA LYS A 70 7.63 4.14 -4.31
C LYS A 70 6.47 5.09 -4.59
N LEU A 71 5.71 5.40 -3.55
CA LEU A 71 4.61 6.35 -3.63
C LEU A 71 5.06 7.66 -2.98
N GLY A 72 5.11 8.74 -3.76
CA GLY A 72 5.42 10.07 -3.28
C GLY A 72 4.17 10.87 -2.91
N SER A 73 4.39 12.07 -2.38
CA SER A 73 3.32 13.01 -2.08
C SER A 73 3.50 14.30 -2.89
N TRP A 74 2.41 14.87 -3.36
CA TRP A 74 2.43 16.20 -3.98
C TRP A 74 2.92 17.30 -3.00
N ARG A 75 2.90 17.04 -1.70
CA ARG A 75 3.42 17.93 -0.66
C ARG A 75 4.93 18.04 -0.73
N ASP A 76 5.61 17.04 -1.28
CA ASP A 76 7.06 16.93 -1.34
C ASP A 76 7.65 17.60 -2.60
N ALA A 77 6.87 18.43 -3.29
CA ALA A 77 7.26 19.11 -4.54
C ALA A 77 8.54 19.96 -4.42
N ASN A 78 8.95 20.34 -3.21
CA ASN A 78 10.18 21.09 -2.94
C ASN A 78 11.39 20.20 -2.60
N GLU A 79 11.20 18.89 -2.51
CA GLU A 79 12.27 17.93 -2.28
C GLU A 79 13.04 17.61 -3.57
N PRO A 80 14.26 17.05 -3.50
CA PRO A 80 15.06 16.75 -4.68
C PRO A 80 14.37 15.86 -5.72
N ASP A 81 13.59 14.89 -5.28
CA ASP A 81 12.79 13.99 -6.11
C ASP A 81 11.41 14.56 -6.46
N LYS A 82 11.05 15.74 -5.93
CA LYS A 82 9.76 16.43 -6.14
C LYS A 82 8.53 15.59 -5.76
N GLY A 83 8.69 14.62 -4.88
CA GLY A 83 7.64 13.69 -4.52
C GLY A 83 7.26 12.76 -5.67
N GLU A 84 8.18 12.39 -6.55
CA GLU A 84 7.92 11.49 -7.66
C GLU A 84 7.53 10.10 -7.16
N SER A 85 6.49 9.54 -7.78
CA SER A 85 6.09 8.14 -7.61
C SER A 85 6.63 7.32 -8.76
N PHE A 86 7.10 6.11 -8.48
CA PHE A 86 7.54 5.22 -9.53
C PHE A 86 7.35 3.75 -9.15
N TYR A 87 7.30 2.90 -10.17
CA TYR A 87 7.48 1.47 -10.08
C TYR A 87 8.74 1.07 -10.82
N THR A 88 9.48 0.09 -10.28
CA THR A 88 10.55 -0.58 -11.04
C THR A 88 10.20 -2.04 -11.25
N PHE A 89 10.71 -2.61 -12.35
CA PHE A 89 10.58 -4.03 -12.65
C PHE A 89 11.97 -4.58 -12.97
N GLY A 90 12.39 -5.62 -12.27
CA GLY A 90 13.68 -6.27 -12.48
C GLY A 90 14.86 -5.58 -11.79
N PHE A 91 14.66 -4.60 -10.95
CA PHE A 91 15.73 -4.00 -10.14
C PHE A 91 15.17 -3.22 -8.93
N ILE A 92 16.00 -3.07 -7.91
CA ILE A 92 15.77 -2.17 -6.78
C ILE A 92 16.52 -0.86 -7.06
N ASP A 93 15.88 0.27 -6.82
CA ASP A 93 16.55 1.58 -6.93
C ASP A 93 17.45 1.84 -5.73
N ASP A 94 18.74 1.61 -5.91
CA ASP A 94 19.76 1.78 -4.86
C ASP A 94 19.85 3.21 -4.33
N ALA A 95 19.48 4.20 -5.14
CA ALA A 95 19.48 5.60 -4.71
C ALA A 95 18.40 5.84 -3.67
N THR A 96 17.21 5.29 -3.87
CA THR A 96 16.09 5.36 -2.91
C THR A 96 16.43 4.64 -1.61
N VAL A 97 17.01 3.42 -1.69
CA VAL A 97 17.47 2.69 -0.49
C VAL A 97 18.54 3.48 0.27
N THR A 98 19.52 4.02 -0.43
CA THR A 98 20.59 4.82 0.20
C THR A 98 20.02 6.10 0.84
N ALA A 99 19.11 6.78 0.18
CA ALA A 99 18.48 8.01 0.69
C ALA A 99 17.65 7.75 1.96
N SER A 100 17.03 6.58 2.10
CA SER A 100 16.28 6.22 3.31
C SER A 100 17.18 6.09 4.56
N GLY A 101 18.46 5.80 4.38
CA GLY A 101 19.40 5.51 5.48
C GLY A 101 19.05 4.22 6.24
N GLN A 102 18.14 3.40 5.70
CA GLN A 102 17.70 2.15 6.30
C GLN A 102 18.23 0.94 5.51
N GLU A 103 18.27 -0.19 6.17
CA GLU A 103 18.49 -1.48 5.50
C GLU A 103 17.16 -2.06 5.03
N VAL A 104 17.21 -2.75 3.89
CA VAL A 104 16.07 -3.53 3.39
C VAL A 104 15.72 -4.62 4.40
N LYS A 105 14.46 -4.67 4.82
CA LYS A 105 13.92 -5.69 5.72
C LYS A 105 12.96 -6.59 4.96
N TYR A 106 13.04 -7.88 5.24
CA TYR A 106 12.23 -8.92 4.60
C TYR A 106 11.22 -9.48 5.58
N ALA A 107 9.98 -9.66 5.13
CA ALA A 107 8.95 -10.37 5.86
C ALA A 107 8.40 -11.53 5.00
N PRO A 108 8.07 -12.68 5.60
CA PRO A 108 7.39 -13.75 4.89
C PRO A 108 6.06 -13.28 4.29
N VAL A 109 5.77 -13.73 3.05
CA VAL A 109 4.49 -13.48 2.37
C VAL A 109 3.69 -14.77 2.27
N ASP A 110 2.43 -14.73 2.69
CA ASP A 110 1.44 -15.75 2.40
C ASP A 110 0.62 -15.32 1.16
N ASN A 111 0.93 -15.91 0.02
CA ASN A 111 0.21 -15.64 -1.23
C ASN A 111 -0.97 -16.59 -1.46
N SER A 112 -1.35 -17.43 -0.51
CA SER A 112 -2.40 -18.45 -0.66
C SER A 112 -3.76 -17.88 -1.08
N GLN A 113 -4.01 -16.62 -0.76
CA GLN A 113 -5.21 -15.89 -1.16
C GLN A 113 -5.00 -14.97 -2.39
N GLY A 114 -3.84 -15.00 -3.00
CA GLY A 114 -3.52 -14.18 -4.18
C GLY A 114 -3.09 -12.75 -3.87
N PHE A 115 -2.86 -12.42 -2.59
CA PHE A 115 -2.44 -11.10 -2.14
C PHE A 115 -0.99 -11.11 -1.64
N TRP A 116 -0.38 -9.94 -1.59
CA TRP A 116 0.87 -9.68 -0.87
C TRP A 116 0.57 -9.56 0.63
N MET A 117 0.26 -10.71 1.25
CA MET A 117 -0.16 -10.80 2.65
C MET A 117 1.02 -11.17 3.53
N PHE A 118 1.13 -10.55 4.71
CA PHE A 118 2.18 -10.77 5.69
C PHE A 118 1.63 -10.65 7.10
N ASP A 119 2.37 -11.16 8.08
CA ASP A 119 2.04 -10.99 9.48
C ASP A 119 2.16 -9.52 9.90
N SER A 120 1.09 -8.98 10.51
CA SER A 120 1.02 -7.63 11.06
C SER A 120 0.42 -7.69 12.47
N THR A 121 1.18 -8.26 13.39
CA THR A 121 0.69 -8.67 14.71
C THR A 121 0.66 -7.56 15.76
N SER A 122 1.09 -6.35 15.38
CA SER A 122 1.00 -5.17 16.25
C SER A 122 1.02 -3.87 15.46
N ALA A 123 0.36 -2.85 16.04
CA ALA A 123 0.57 -1.45 15.71
C ALA A 123 1.15 -0.73 16.93
N THR A 124 1.74 0.45 16.74
CA THR A 124 2.08 1.31 17.89
C THR A 124 1.49 2.70 17.71
N VAL A 125 1.10 3.32 18.81
CA VAL A 125 0.64 4.71 18.87
C VAL A 125 1.48 5.42 19.92
N ASN A 126 2.31 6.37 19.49
CA ASN A 126 3.29 7.04 20.35
C ASN A 126 4.16 6.06 21.15
N GLY A 127 4.57 4.94 20.53
CA GLY A 127 5.37 3.89 21.14
C GLY A 127 4.59 2.91 22.02
N THR A 128 3.28 3.15 22.27
CA THR A 128 2.44 2.20 22.99
C THR A 128 1.91 1.14 22.03
N SER A 129 2.17 -0.12 22.33
CA SER A 129 1.76 -1.24 21.48
C SER A 129 0.26 -1.51 21.57
N VAL A 130 -0.37 -1.66 20.41
CA VAL A 130 -1.70 -2.25 20.23
C VAL A 130 -1.48 -3.64 19.66
N ALA A 131 -1.61 -4.65 20.51
CA ALA A 131 -1.39 -6.03 20.11
C ALA A 131 -2.51 -6.54 19.21
N GLN A 132 -2.16 -7.19 18.12
CA GLN A 132 -3.09 -7.79 17.16
C GLN A 132 -2.68 -9.26 16.89
N SER A 133 -2.77 -10.10 17.92
CA SER A 133 -2.32 -11.48 17.83
C SER A 133 -2.95 -12.23 16.65
N GLY A 134 -2.11 -12.81 15.79
CA GLY A 134 -2.53 -13.56 14.60
C GLY A 134 -3.10 -12.70 13.47
N ASN A 135 -3.00 -11.36 13.57
CA ASN A 135 -3.44 -10.47 12.50
C ASN A 135 -2.48 -10.50 11.31
N THR A 136 -3.03 -10.43 10.13
CA THR A 136 -2.29 -10.27 8.88
C THR A 136 -2.70 -8.97 8.19
N ALA A 137 -1.87 -8.50 7.28
CA ALA A 137 -2.16 -7.35 6.43
C ALA A 137 -1.75 -7.63 4.99
N ILE A 138 -2.36 -6.92 4.05
CA ILE A 138 -1.92 -6.90 2.66
C ILE A 138 -1.35 -5.52 2.31
N ALA A 139 -0.28 -5.50 1.49
CA ALA A 139 0.19 -4.30 0.83
C ALA A 139 -0.62 -4.08 -0.46
N ASP A 140 -1.39 -3.00 -0.52
CA ASP A 140 -2.33 -2.77 -1.62
C ASP A 140 -2.26 -1.34 -2.14
N THR A 141 -1.58 -1.13 -3.26
CA THR A 141 -1.51 0.15 -3.97
C THR A 141 -2.83 0.54 -4.66
N GLY A 142 -3.83 -0.35 -4.65
CA GLY A 142 -5.18 -0.09 -5.17
C GLY A 142 -6.15 0.45 -4.12
N THR A 143 -5.75 0.48 -2.84
CA THR A 143 -6.54 1.04 -1.74
C THR A 143 -5.90 2.32 -1.22
N THR A 144 -6.65 3.42 -1.22
CA THR A 144 -6.13 4.74 -0.82
C THR A 144 -5.81 4.81 0.68
N LEU A 145 -6.69 4.27 1.53
CA LEU A 145 -6.60 4.36 2.99
C LEU A 145 -5.88 3.15 3.59
N ALA A 146 -5.43 3.28 4.83
CA ALA A 146 -5.12 2.11 5.65
C ALA A 146 -6.40 1.67 6.37
N LEU A 147 -6.81 0.42 6.15
CA LEU A 147 -8.00 -0.17 6.77
C LEU A 147 -7.55 -1.19 7.81
N VAL A 148 -7.85 -0.91 9.09
CA VAL A 148 -7.32 -1.67 10.23
C VAL A 148 -8.42 -2.04 11.22
N SER A 149 -8.09 -2.81 12.25
CA SER A 149 -9.06 -3.20 13.28
C SER A 149 -9.64 -1.99 14.00
N ASP A 150 -10.88 -2.14 14.52
CA ASP A 150 -11.56 -1.09 15.30
C ASP A 150 -10.75 -0.69 16.54
N ASP A 151 -10.11 -1.64 17.20
CA ASP A 151 -9.26 -1.37 18.39
C ASP A 151 -8.05 -0.51 18.01
N THR A 152 -7.44 -0.77 16.85
CA THR A 152 -6.33 0.03 16.33
C THR A 152 -6.80 1.43 15.95
N CYS A 153 -7.92 1.55 15.23
CA CYS A 153 -8.53 2.85 14.93
C CYS A 153 -8.77 3.65 16.20
N LYS A 154 -9.42 3.02 17.19
CA LYS A 154 -9.72 3.67 18.45
C LYS A 154 -8.45 4.17 19.16
N ALA A 155 -7.41 3.36 19.23
CA ALA A 155 -6.15 3.76 19.87
C ALA A 155 -5.50 4.95 19.17
N ILE A 156 -5.53 4.98 17.83
CA ILE A 156 -4.98 6.07 17.02
C ILE A 156 -5.77 7.37 17.25
N TYR A 157 -7.10 7.32 17.11
CA TYR A 157 -7.93 8.51 17.18
C TYR A 157 -8.10 9.02 18.61
N ASP A 158 -8.09 8.17 19.63
CA ASP A 158 -8.03 8.61 21.03
C ASP A 158 -6.78 9.46 21.34
N ALA A 159 -5.70 9.29 20.57
CA ALA A 159 -4.47 10.06 20.72
C ALA A 159 -4.50 11.41 19.96
N ILE A 160 -5.55 11.70 19.18
CA ILE A 160 -5.70 12.94 18.41
C ILE A 160 -6.74 13.84 19.10
N PRO A 161 -6.36 15.01 19.61
CA PRO A 161 -7.31 15.90 20.29
C PRO A 161 -8.48 16.31 19.40
N GLY A 162 -9.70 16.12 19.90
CA GLY A 162 -10.92 16.50 19.18
C GLY A 162 -11.33 15.55 18.05
N SER A 163 -10.67 14.41 17.91
CA SER A 163 -11.11 13.36 16.98
C SER A 163 -12.47 12.79 17.36
N THR A 164 -13.23 12.35 16.39
CA THR A 164 -14.53 11.73 16.57
C THR A 164 -14.86 10.78 15.44
N TYR A 165 -15.77 9.83 15.68
CA TYR A 165 -16.37 9.04 14.62
C TYR A 165 -17.55 9.81 14.03
N ASP A 166 -17.48 10.12 12.74
CA ASP A 166 -18.53 10.81 12.00
C ASP A 166 -19.46 9.80 11.34
N GLN A 167 -20.70 9.75 11.83
CA GLN A 167 -21.72 8.85 11.30
C GLN A 167 -22.14 9.18 9.86
N ALA A 168 -22.08 10.45 9.46
CA ALA A 168 -22.46 10.87 8.12
C ALA A 168 -21.41 10.44 7.08
N ASN A 169 -20.14 10.57 7.44
CA ASN A 169 -19.01 10.16 6.60
C ASN A 169 -18.59 8.69 6.87
N GLN A 170 -19.20 8.03 7.84
CA GLN A 170 -18.93 6.64 8.23
C GLN A 170 -17.44 6.38 8.53
N GLY A 171 -16.79 7.29 9.23
CA GLY A 171 -15.38 7.16 9.55
C GLY A 171 -14.89 8.15 10.59
N TYR A 172 -13.65 7.94 11.02
CA TYR A 172 -13.00 8.83 11.97
C TYR A 172 -12.56 10.12 11.31
N THR A 173 -12.77 11.20 12.03
CA THR A 173 -12.37 12.56 11.63
C THR A 173 -11.66 13.25 12.78
N PHE A 174 -10.90 14.28 12.49
CA PHE A 174 -10.25 15.15 13.49
C PHE A 174 -10.22 16.61 13.01
N PRO A 175 -9.99 17.59 13.89
CA PRO A 175 -10.02 19.00 13.51
C PRO A 175 -8.97 19.35 12.44
N SER A 176 -9.35 20.12 11.45
CA SER A 176 -8.47 20.51 10.34
C SER A 176 -7.32 21.45 10.76
N ASN A 177 -7.39 22.04 11.94
CA ASN A 177 -6.33 22.84 12.55
C ASN A 177 -5.40 22.03 13.47
N THR A 178 -5.51 20.69 13.48
CA THR A 178 -4.60 19.81 14.21
C THR A 178 -3.19 19.98 13.66
N THR A 179 -2.24 20.31 14.54
CA THR A 179 -0.84 20.49 14.14
C THR A 179 -0.09 19.15 14.12
N ALA A 180 1.05 19.10 13.41
CA ALA A 180 1.87 17.88 13.33
C ALA A 180 2.31 17.35 14.72
N ASP A 181 2.51 18.25 15.71
CA ASP A 181 2.87 17.86 17.09
C ASP A 181 1.72 17.19 17.83
N GLN A 182 0.49 17.46 17.43
CA GLN A 182 -0.73 16.87 18.02
C GLN A 182 -1.08 15.53 17.37
N LEU A 183 -0.50 15.22 16.22
CA LEU A 183 -0.69 13.94 15.55
C LEU A 183 0.24 12.88 16.16
N PRO A 184 -0.26 11.67 16.46
CA PRO A 184 0.55 10.59 17.00
C PRO A 184 1.56 10.06 15.99
N VAL A 185 2.62 9.45 16.50
CA VAL A 185 3.46 8.56 15.70
C VAL A 185 2.75 7.21 15.65
N VAL A 186 2.35 6.79 14.46
CA VAL A 186 1.66 5.51 14.22
C VAL A 186 2.59 4.60 13.43
N THR A 187 2.75 3.37 13.88
CA THR A 187 3.49 2.34 13.14
C THR A 187 2.67 1.08 12.99
N PHE A 188 2.92 0.33 11.91
CA PHE A 188 2.39 -1.01 11.71
C PHE A 188 3.53 -2.01 11.54
N ALA A 189 3.32 -3.22 12.05
CA ALA A 189 4.27 -4.31 11.88
C ALA A 189 4.17 -4.87 10.45
N VAL A 190 5.33 -5.09 9.84
CA VAL A 190 5.53 -5.95 8.67
C VAL A 190 6.49 -7.04 9.11
N GLY A 191 5.98 -8.24 9.35
CA GLY A 191 6.73 -9.25 10.10
C GLY A 191 7.15 -8.70 11.46
N ASP A 192 8.45 -8.77 11.76
CA ASP A 192 9.01 -8.34 13.03
C ASP A 192 9.45 -6.85 13.05
N THR A 193 9.23 -6.11 11.98
CA THR A 193 9.68 -4.71 11.86
C THR A 193 8.51 -3.73 11.86
N GLN A 194 8.66 -2.64 12.61
CA GLN A 194 7.66 -1.56 12.67
C GLN A 194 8.00 -0.48 11.65
N PHE A 195 7.02 -0.10 10.82
CA PHE A 195 7.13 0.98 9.85
C PHE A 195 6.14 2.09 10.15
N ALA A 196 6.61 3.33 10.08
CA ALA A 196 5.82 4.50 10.44
C ALA A 196 4.96 5.00 9.27
N VAL A 197 3.72 5.40 9.59
CA VAL A 197 2.91 6.23 8.70
C VAL A 197 3.41 7.66 8.78
N GLN A 198 3.55 8.34 7.65
CA GLN A 198 3.88 9.77 7.62
C GLN A 198 2.75 10.57 8.28
N LYS A 199 3.10 11.51 9.18
CA LYS A 199 2.09 12.25 9.95
C LYS A 199 1.12 13.04 9.07
N GLU A 200 1.59 13.61 7.98
CA GLU A 200 0.78 14.33 6.99
C GLU A 200 -0.24 13.44 6.29
N ASP A 201 0.02 12.13 6.19
CA ASP A 201 -0.89 11.17 5.57
C ASP A 201 -1.92 10.59 6.57
N LEU A 202 -1.86 10.97 7.85
CA LEU A 202 -2.93 10.68 8.81
C LEU A 202 -4.22 11.45 8.50
N GLY A 203 -4.13 12.57 7.77
CA GLY A 203 -5.27 13.30 7.23
C GLY A 203 -5.43 13.01 5.74
N PHE A 204 -6.65 12.66 5.30
CA PHE A 204 -6.90 12.30 3.90
C PHE A 204 -7.64 13.41 3.14
N ALA A 205 -8.82 13.80 3.59
CA ALA A 205 -9.68 14.72 2.83
C ALA A 205 -10.49 15.64 3.77
N ASP A 206 -10.96 16.77 3.25
CA ASP A 206 -11.91 17.62 3.96
C ASP A 206 -13.22 16.86 4.22
N ALA A 207 -13.58 16.73 5.48
CA ALA A 207 -14.83 16.11 5.93
C ALA A 207 -15.95 17.12 6.13
N GLY A 208 -15.70 18.42 5.89
CA GLY A 208 -16.61 19.50 6.19
C GLY A 208 -16.56 19.94 7.66
N ASN A 209 -17.22 21.06 7.97
CA ASN A 209 -17.34 21.59 9.33
C ASN A 209 -15.99 21.80 10.07
N GLY A 210 -14.90 22.05 9.33
CA GLY A 210 -13.58 22.22 9.91
C GLY A 210 -12.94 20.88 10.38
N MET A 211 -13.39 19.76 9.85
CA MET A 211 -12.86 18.43 10.13
C MET A 211 -12.15 17.85 8.92
N VAL A 212 -11.17 16.98 9.16
CA VAL A 212 -10.45 16.18 8.17
C VAL A 212 -10.84 14.72 8.35
N TYR A 213 -11.17 14.04 7.27
CA TYR A 213 -11.35 12.59 7.25
C TYR A 213 -10.00 11.92 7.37
N GLY A 214 -9.86 10.98 8.31
CA GLY A 214 -8.59 10.34 8.57
C GLY A 214 -8.15 9.36 7.50
N GLY A 215 -6.86 9.23 7.31
CA GLY A 215 -6.23 8.29 6.37
C GLY A 215 -6.25 6.84 6.84
N ILE A 216 -6.52 6.60 8.14
CA ILE A 216 -6.62 5.25 8.72
C ILE A 216 -8.06 5.05 9.18
N GLN A 217 -8.71 3.98 8.73
CA GLN A 217 -10.12 3.72 9.00
C GLN A 217 -10.37 2.25 9.38
N SER A 218 -11.57 1.98 9.87
CA SER A 218 -11.99 0.61 10.19
C SER A 218 -12.04 -0.26 8.93
N ARG A 219 -11.50 -1.47 9.04
CA ARG A 219 -11.63 -2.53 8.03
C ARG A 219 -13.01 -3.21 8.05
N GLY A 220 -13.86 -2.87 9.02
CA GLY A 220 -15.15 -3.49 9.22
C GLY A 220 -15.03 -4.99 9.53
N SER A 221 -15.77 -5.82 8.79
CA SER A 221 -15.83 -7.26 9.00
C SER A 221 -14.67 -8.05 8.35
N MET A 222 -13.73 -7.41 7.67
CA MET A 222 -12.57 -8.10 7.10
C MET A 222 -11.68 -8.69 8.18
N THR A 223 -11.08 -9.84 7.88
CA THR A 223 -10.25 -10.58 8.84
C THR A 223 -8.78 -10.21 8.82
N PHE A 224 -8.35 -9.39 7.86
CA PHE A 224 -6.99 -8.87 7.70
C PHE A 224 -7.01 -7.37 7.48
N ASP A 225 -5.91 -6.70 7.75
CA ASP A 225 -5.75 -5.28 7.48
C ASP A 225 -5.39 -5.03 6.01
N ILE A 226 -5.73 -3.85 5.48
CA ILE A 226 -5.25 -3.38 4.19
C ILE A 226 -4.35 -2.17 4.46
N LEU A 227 -3.07 -2.32 4.19
CA LEU A 227 -2.10 -1.23 4.27
C LEU A 227 -1.98 -0.59 2.88
N GLY A 228 -2.89 0.36 2.61
CA GLY A 228 -2.97 1.07 1.34
C GLY A 228 -2.03 2.27 1.25
N ASP A 229 -2.32 3.19 0.33
CA ASP A 229 -1.43 4.33 0.01
C ASP A 229 -1.06 5.17 1.23
N THR A 230 -1.99 5.36 2.18
CA THR A 230 -1.72 6.06 3.45
C THR A 230 -0.50 5.49 4.19
N PHE A 231 -0.31 4.18 4.17
CA PHE A 231 0.86 3.51 4.76
C PHE A 231 2.02 3.45 3.75
N LEU A 232 1.74 3.06 2.51
CA LEU A 232 2.75 2.80 1.49
C LEU A 232 3.58 4.03 1.10
N LYS A 233 3.05 5.23 1.28
CA LYS A 233 3.80 6.48 1.09
C LYS A 233 4.97 6.65 2.06
N GLY A 234 4.91 6.00 3.23
CA GLY A 234 5.98 6.03 4.22
C GLY A 234 7.12 5.04 3.95
N ILE A 235 7.03 4.23 2.89
CA ILE A 235 7.96 3.13 2.62
C ILE A 235 8.34 3.04 1.15
N TYR A 236 9.42 2.32 0.87
CA TYR A 236 9.75 1.83 -0.47
C TYR A 236 9.49 0.33 -0.50
N ALA A 237 8.39 -0.09 -1.11
CA ALA A 237 7.97 -1.49 -1.14
C ALA A 237 8.71 -2.26 -2.24
N VAL A 238 9.26 -3.42 -1.88
CA VAL A 238 9.91 -4.35 -2.81
C VAL A 238 9.17 -5.68 -2.76
N SER A 239 8.71 -6.17 -3.91
CA SER A 239 7.87 -7.38 -4.05
C SER A 239 8.60 -8.42 -4.91
N PRO A 240 9.43 -9.32 -4.32
CA PRO A 240 10.10 -10.38 -5.05
C PRO A 240 9.11 -11.53 -5.37
N LEU A 241 9.20 -12.07 -6.59
CA LEU A 241 8.36 -13.19 -7.04
C LEU A 241 9.12 -14.53 -7.03
N ALA A 242 10.43 -14.51 -7.28
CA ALA A 242 11.25 -15.73 -7.34
C ALA A 242 11.38 -16.49 -6.02
N HIS A 243 11.03 -15.85 -4.90
CA HIS A 243 11.18 -16.39 -3.54
C HIS A 243 9.87 -16.37 -2.73
N VAL A 244 8.73 -16.30 -3.42
CA VAL A 244 7.43 -16.30 -2.72
C VAL A 244 7.21 -17.64 -2.00
N ASP A 245 7.71 -18.75 -2.57
CA ASP A 245 7.69 -20.06 -1.91
C ASP A 245 8.63 -20.14 -0.69
N ASP A 246 9.65 -19.26 -0.62
CA ASP A 246 10.55 -19.08 0.53
C ASP A 246 10.04 -18.00 1.49
N GLY A 247 8.93 -17.34 1.16
CA GLY A 247 8.19 -16.42 2.03
C GLY A 247 8.85 -15.06 2.25
N LEU A 248 9.43 -14.43 1.22
CA LEU A 248 10.11 -13.15 1.41
C LEU A 248 9.50 -12.02 0.55
N ALA A 249 8.94 -11.01 1.20
CA ALA A 249 8.68 -9.70 0.61
C ALA A 249 9.46 -8.62 1.39
N ASN A 250 9.83 -7.54 0.72
CA ASN A 250 10.66 -6.49 1.28
C ASN A 250 9.91 -5.19 1.47
N ILE A 251 10.25 -4.51 2.55
CA ILE A 251 9.82 -3.14 2.78
C ILE A 251 11.01 -2.36 3.37
N VAL A 252 11.31 -1.21 2.80
CA VAL A 252 12.35 -0.27 3.28
C VAL A 252 11.71 1.03 3.69
#